data_2dc47fc21cf07d7fef974290cf502a75
#
_entry.id   2dc47fc21cf07d7fef974290cf502a75
#
_cell.length_a   1.000
_cell.length_b   1.000
_cell.length_c   1.000
_cell.angle_alpha   90.00
_cell.angle_beta   90.00
_cell.angle_gamma   90.00
#
_symmetry.space_group_name_H-M   'P 1'
#
loop_
_entity.id
_entity.type
_entity.pdbx_description
1 polymer ?
#
loop_
_entity_poly.entity_id
_entity_poly.type
_entity_poly.pdbx_seq_one_letter_code
_entity_poly.pdbx_strand_id
1 'polypeptide(L)'
;MTKLTDDKLYEFVNERIEFFKKEDNAISCFNAELQTIGDYNGRQILELIQNADDAGATNISFQLNSDQNELIFFNNGDSFSLEGIKSIMIAYYSSKVTSSYIGHKGLGFRSILNWAESVSIYSAGLKIEFSRKVLEEYLADQLTDMGKNLDVIRKNRNLSQECIPIPILGLPRVSTSKYDGCDEDKGCALVIVYNKDKETDVINQVNAIDERTLLFLQHIQNVEIVGFSDAEPTKSISVHKDEWEIHSKDEELEDKYQDKNKREKRKYIVKIAIPQNGLLEGNSPLYNYLPSKEKVHLPFLLHATVELNSSRNHVNE
;
A
#
# COMPACT_ATOMS: atom_id res chain seq x y z
N MET A 1 -18.05 -8.30 -0.68
CA MET A 1 -17.36 -7.65 0.48
C MET A 1 -18.35 -6.82 1.26
N THR A 2 -18.17 -6.69 2.58
CA THR A 2 -19.07 -5.88 3.43
C THR A 2 -18.82 -4.40 3.15
N LYS A 3 -19.88 -3.64 2.84
CA LYS A 3 -19.77 -2.19 2.61
C LYS A 3 -19.23 -1.52 3.88
N LEU A 4 -18.29 -0.59 3.71
CA LEU A 4 -17.78 0.24 4.78
C LEU A 4 -18.88 1.22 5.20
N THR A 5 -19.26 1.19 6.48
CA THR A 5 -20.17 2.14 7.09
C THR A 5 -19.60 2.62 8.40
N ASP A 6 -20.03 3.81 8.84
CA ASP A 6 -19.61 4.44 10.06
C ASP A 6 -19.80 3.51 11.28
N ASP A 7 -21.03 3.01 11.47
CA ASP A 7 -21.37 2.13 12.60
C ASP A 7 -20.48 0.88 12.68
N LYS A 8 -20.29 0.18 11.56
CA LYS A 8 -19.47 -1.05 11.53
C LYS A 8 -17.99 -0.78 11.78
N LEU A 9 -17.50 0.37 11.31
CA LEU A 9 -16.12 0.75 11.57
C LEU A 9 -15.92 1.13 13.02
N TYR A 10 -16.86 1.88 13.64
CA TYR A 10 -16.81 2.19 15.07
C TYR A 10 -16.90 0.95 15.95
N GLU A 11 -17.78 -0.01 15.61
CA GLU A 11 -17.84 -1.30 16.30
C GLU A 11 -16.48 -2.00 16.28
N PHE A 12 -15.87 -2.09 15.11
CA PHE A 12 -14.54 -2.71 14.97
C PHE A 12 -13.44 -1.93 15.71
N VAL A 13 -13.44 -0.61 15.68
CA VAL A 13 -12.48 0.21 16.43
C VAL A 13 -12.63 -0.04 17.94
N ASN A 14 -13.87 -0.15 18.45
CA ASN A 14 -14.11 -0.48 19.85
C ASN A 14 -13.58 -1.88 20.22
N GLU A 15 -13.75 -2.88 19.35
CA GLU A 15 -13.12 -4.20 19.55
C GLU A 15 -11.58 -4.09 19.64
N ARG A 16 -10.97 -3.24 18.81
CA ARG A 16 -9.51 -3.00 18.85
C ARG A 16 -9.08 -2.31 20.14
N ILE A 17 -9.85 -1.35 20.64
CA ILE A 17 -9.58 -0.70 21.93
C ILE A 17 -9.59 -1.74 23.06
N GLU A 18 -10.65 -2.56 23.14
CA GLU A 18 -10.75 -3.62 24.15
C GLU A 18 -9.56 -4.61 24.05
N PHE A 19 -9.15 -4.95 22.84
CA PHE A 19 -8.00 -5.82 22.59
C PHE A 19 -6.70 -5.20 23.10
N PHE A 20 -6.50 -3.88 22.90
CA PHE A 20 -5.29 -3.17 23.31
C PHE A 20 -5.27 -2.75 24.79
N LYS A 21 -6.35 -2.90 25.55
CA LYS A 21 -6.31 -2.79 27.02
C LYS A 21 -5.35 -3.79 27.66
N LYS A 22 -5.05 -4.89 26.96
CA LYS A 22 -3.98 -5.82 27.33
C LYS A 22 -2.65 -5.35 26.73
N GLU A 23 -1.71 -4.92 27.58
CA GLU A 23 -0.38 -4.42 27.20
C GLU A 23 0.34 -5.33 26.21
N ASP A 24 0.38 -6.64 26.47
CA ASP A 24 1.08 -7.60 25.60
C ASP A 24 0.52 -7.66 24.19
N ASN A 25 -0.79 -7.48 24.02
CA ASN A 25 -1.41 -7.43 22.69
C ASN A 25 -0.97 -6.18 21.92
N ALA A 26 -0.97 -5.01 22.57
CA ALA A 26 -0.54 -3.76 21.96
C ALA A 26 0.93 -3.84 21.53
N ILE A 27 1.81 -4.29 22.41
CA ILE A 27 3.25 -4.42 22.15
C ILE A 27 3.53 -5.45 21.05
N SER A 28 2.84 -6.60 21.05
CA SER A 28 3.00 -7.60 20.00
C SER A 28 2.64 -7.04 18.62
N CYS A 29 1.51 -6.32 18.52
CA CYS A 29 1.09 -5.70 17.27
C CYS A 29 2.03 -4.54 16.85
N PHE A 30 2.53 -3.75 17.80
CA PHE A 30 3.50 -2.69 17.56
C PHE A 30 4.80 -3.25 16.99
N ASN A 31 5.35 -4.32 17.57
CA ASN A 31 6.56 -4.95 17.07
C ASN A 31 6.36 -5.54 15.65
N ALA A 32 5.21 -6.14 15.39
CA ALA A 32 4.87 -6.64 14.05
C ALA A 32 4.79 -5.51 13.01
N GLU A 33 4.26 -4.34 13.40
CA GLU A 33 4.24 -3.15 12.53
C GLU A 33 5.65 -2.65 12.25
N LEU A 34 6.52 -2.50 13.26
CA LEU A 34 7.91 -2.07 13.08
C LEU A 34 8.69 -3.00 12.14
N GLN A 35 8.54 -4.31 12.30
CA GLN A 35 9.20 -5.27 11.41
C GLN A 35 8.76 -5.08 9.95
N THR A 36 7.46 -4.88 9.73
CA THR A 36 6.90 -4.71 8.38
C THR A 36 7.38 -3.41 7.72
N ILE A 37 7.51 -2.31 8.48
CA ILE A 37 7.98 -1.02 7.96
C ILE A 37 9.36 -1.16 7.33
N GLY A 38 10.29 -1.91 7.96
CA GLY A 38 11.64 -2.12 7.45
C GLY A 38 11.69 -2.92 6.14
N ASP A 39 10.82 -3.93 6.02
CA ASP A 39 10.86 -4.89 4.91
C ASP A 39 10.49 -4.29 3.54
N TYR A 40 9.63 -3.26 3.51
CA TYR A 40 9.05 -2.70 2.27
C TYR A 40 9.63 -1.34 1.85
N ASN A 41 10.77 -0.93 2.42
CA ASN A 41 11.37 0.36 2.11
C ASN A 41 11.74 0.49 0.62
N GLY A 42 11.43 1.67 0.03
CA GLY A 42 11.70 2.00 -1.37
C GLY A 42 10.67 1.46 -2.37
N ARG A 43 9.47 1.03 -1.92
CA ARG A 43 8.38 0.56 -2.79
C ARG A 43 7.02 1.18 -2.47
N GLN A 44 6.98 2.19 -1.62
CA GLN A 44 5.75 2.79 -1.12
C GLN A 44 4.79 3.19 -2.25
N ILE A 45 5.30 3.89 -3.25
CA ILE A 45 4.50 4.31 -4.41
C ILE A 45 3.99 3.12 -5.23
N LEU A 46 4.83 2.12 -5.46
CA LEU A 46 4.44 0.92 -6.21
C LEU A 46 3.34 0.12 -5.47
N GLU A 47 3.38 0.07 -4.14
CA GLU A 47 2.33 -0.57 -3.33
C GLU A 47 1.00 0.22 -3.39
N LEU A 48 1.04 1.56 -3.44
CA LEU A 48 -0.16 2.38 -3.64
C LEU A 48 -0.76 2.14 -5.03
N ILE A 49 0.06 2.13 -6.08
CA ILE A 49 -0.36 1.84 -7.46
C ILE A 49 -0.99 0.45 -7.54
N GLN A 50 -0.35 -0.56 -6.94
CA GLN A 50 -0.86 -1.92 -6.92
C GLN A 50 -2.23 -2.03 -6.22
N ASN A 51 -2.40 -1.35 -5.09
CA ASN A 51 -3.68 -1.35 -4.39
C ASN A 51 -4.78 -0.67 -5.18
N ALA A 52 -4.47 0.39 -5.93
CA ALA A 52 -5.40 1.06 -6.82
C ALA A 52 -5.79 0.16 -8.02
N ASP A 53 -4.82 -0.54 -8.63
CA ASP A 53 -5.09 -1.49 -9.70
C ASP A 53 -6.00 -2.64 -9.22
N ASP A 54 -5.72 -3.20 -8.03
CA ASP A 54 -6.56 -4.22 -7.39
C ASP A 54 -7.97 -3.71 -7.04
N ALA A 55 -8.15 -2.40 -6.86
CA ALA A 55 -9.46 -1.76 -6.67
C ALA A 55 -10.17 -1.43 -8.00
N GLY A 56 -9.58 -1.82 -9.13
CA GLY A 56 -10.14 -1.57 -10.47
C GLY A 56 -10.02 -0.11 -10.93
N ALA A 57 -9.09 0.66 -10.37
CA ALA A 57 -8.85 2.04 -10.78
C ALA A 57 -8.30 2.10 -12.21
N THR A 58 -8.84 3.01 -13.02
CA THR A 58 -8.33 3.32 -14.35
C THR A 58 -7.47 4.58 -14.36
N ASN A 59 -7.70 5.48 -13.40
CA ASN A 59 -6.99 6.74 -13.26
C ASN A 59 -6.49 6.89 -11.83
N ILE A 60 -5.23 7.28 -11.69
CA ILE A 60 -4.63 7.65 -10.42
C ILE A 60 -3.93 8.99 -10.53
N SER A 61 -3.79 9.69 -9.41
CA SER A 61 -2.99 10.91 -9.36
C SER A 61 -2.13 10.99 -8.11
N PHE A 62 -0.98 11.66 -8.25
CA PHE A 62 -0.10 12.04 -7.18
C PHE A 62 0.03 13.56 -7.17
N GLN A 63 -0.23 14.20 -6.03
CA GLN A 63 -0.04 15.63 -5.86
C GLN A 63 0.90 15.85 -4.67
N LEU A 64 1.94 16.64 -4.89
CA LEU A 64 2.88 17.08 -3.85
C LEU A 64 2.53 18.50 -3.41
N ASN A 65 2.44 18.68 -2.09
CA ASN A 65 2.36 19.98 -1.44
C ASN A 65 3.55 20.10 -0.48
N SER A 66 4.67 20.58 -1.00
CA SER A 66 5.94 20.68 -0.25
C SER A 66 5.87 21.62 0.94
N ASP A 67 5.02 22.66 0.88
CA ASP A 67 4.85 23.63 1.98
C ASP A 67 4.21 22.98 3.21
N GLN A 68 3.38 21.97 3.01
CA GLN A 68 2.69 21.24 4.07
C GLN A 68 3.31 19.85 4.34
N ASN A 69 4.36 19.46 3.61
CA ASN A 69 4.93 18.12 3.60
C ASN A 69 3.88 17.04 3.31
N GLU A 70 2.98 17.30 2.37
CA GLU A 70 1.89 16.40 2.01
C GLU A 70 2.11 15.74 0.66
N LEU A 71 1.90 14.44 0.62
CA LEU A 71 1.65 13.67 -0.58
C LEU A 71 0.19 13.27 -0.61
N ILE A 72 -0.53 13.67 -1.64
CA ILE A 72 -1.91 13.24 -1.88
C ILE A 72 -1.87 12.21 -3.01
N PHE A 73 -2.38 11.03 -2.73
CA PHE A 73 -2.61 9.98 -3.72
C PHE A 73 -4.10 9.75 -3.89
N PHE A 74 -4.60 9.86 -5.10
CA PHE A 74 -6.00 9.61 -5.44
C PHE A 74 -6.12 8.49 -6.47
N ASN A 75 -7.19 7.70 -6.39
CA ASN A 75 -7.61 6.74 -7.41
C ASN A 75 -9.13 6.70 -7.55
N ASN A 76 -9.61 6.41 -8.75
CA ASN A 76 -11.05 6.31 -9.07
C ASN A 76 -11.60 4.88 -8.98
N GLY A 77 -10.89 3.96 -8.34
CA GLY A 77 -11.33 2.58 -8.14
C GLY A 77 -12.46 2.43 -7.12
N ASP A 78 -12.74 1.20 -6.73
CA ASP A 78 -13.74 0.92 -5.70
C ASP A 78 -13.34 1.53 -4.36
N SER A 79 -14.34 2.04 -3.63
CA SER A 79 -14.14 2.51 -2.26
C SER A 79 -13.73 1.36 -1.34
N PHE A 80 -13.02 1.68 -0.24
CA PHE A 80 -12.63 0.67 0.74
C PHE A 80 -13.85 -0.08 1.29
N SER A 81 -13.72 -1.39 1.39
CA SER A 81 -14.62 -2.22 2.19
C SER A 81 -14.18 -2.22 3.65
N LEU A 82 -15.05 -2.68 4.55
CA LEU A 82 -14.69 -2.89 5.95
C LEU A 82 -13.49 -3.85 6.09
N GLU A 83 -13.47 -4.94 5.31
CA GLU A 83 -12.38 -5.90 5.27
C GLU A 83 -11.08 -5.27 4.78
N GLY A 84 -11.16 -4.33 3.83
CA GLY A 84 -10.03 -3.55 3.36
C GLY A 84 -9.40 -2.71 4.48
N ILE A 85 -10.22 -1.99 5.25
CA ILE A 85 -9.74 -1.23 6.41
C ILE A 85 -9.20 -2.17 7.50
N LYS A 86 -9.85 -3.30 7.78
CA LYS A 86 -9.33 -4.32 8.71
C LYS A 86 -7.94 -4.81 8.30
N SER A 87 -7.68 -4.98 7.00
CA SER A 87 -6.37 -5.41 6.51
C SER A 87 -5.27 -4.36 6.70
N ILE A 88 -5.64 -3.08 6.74
CA ILE A 88 -4.73 -1.99 7.12
C ILE A 88 -4.47 -2.04 8.63
N MET A 89 -5.48 -2.25 9.46
CA MET A 89 -5.37 -2.18 10.92
C MET A 89 -4.74 -3.43 11.56
N ILE A 90 -4.84 -4.61 10.91
CA ILE A 90 -4.31 -5.88 11.43
C ILE A 90 -3.20 -6.38 10.50
N ALA A 91 -1.97 -6.48 11.02
CA ALA A 91 -0.86 -7.05 10.27
C ALA A 91 -1.13 -8.52 9.91
N TYR A 92 -0.68 -8.93 8.71
CA TYR A 92 -0.88 -10.29 8.17
C TYR A 92 -2.34 -10.69 7.92
N TYR A 93 -3.31 -9.78 8.11
CA TYR A 93 -4.68 -10.01 7.69
C TYR A 93 -4.84 -9.54 6.24
N SER A 94 -5.30 -10.40 5.36
CA SER A 94 -5.62 -10.06 3.98
C SER A 94 -7.02 -10.53 3.63
N SER A 95 -7.84 -9.62 3.15
CA SER A 95 -9.16 -9.94 2.60
C SER A 95 -9.10 -10.50 1.17
N LYS A 96 -7.92 -10.43 0.54
CA LYS A 96 -7.66 -10.86 -0.84
C LYS A 96 -7.37 -12.37 -0.86
N VAL A 97 -8.40 -13.18 -1.04
CA VAL A 97 -8.31 -14.65 -0.94
C VAL A 97 -8.06 -15.31 -2.30
N THR A 98 -8.32 -14.61 -3.42
CA THR A 98 -8.23 -15.19 -4.78
C THR A 98 -6.95 -14.80 -5.50
N SER A 99 -6.53 -15.63 -6.45
CA SER A 99 -5.37 -15.40 -7.33
C SER A 99 -5.51 -14.20 -8.28
N SER A 100 -6.68 -13.56 -8.33
CA SER A 100 -6.95 -12.41 -9.18
C SER A 100 -6.35 -11.10 -8.67
N TYR A 101 -5.95 -11.02 -7.39
CA TYR A 101 -5.33 -9.84 -6.81
C TYR A 101 -3.80 -9.89 -6.89
N ILE A 102 -3.20 -8.75 -7.23
CA ILE A 102 -1.74 -8.61 -7.27
C ILE A 102 -1.17 -8.62 -5.85
N GLY A 103 -1.86 -7.98 -4.89
CA GLY A 103 -1.45 -7.89 -3.50
C GLY A 103 -2.08 -8.95 -2.59
N HIS A 104 -1.26 -9.85 -2.02
CA HIS A 104 -1.78 -10.98 -1.21
C HIS A 104 -1.46 -10.91 0.29
N LYS A 105 -0.46 -10.12 0.71
CA LYS A 105 0.10 -10.24 2.07
C LYS A 105 -0.50 -9.27 3.10
N GLY A 106 -1.28 -8.25 2.69
CA GLY A 106 -1.83 -7.24 3.60
C GLY A 106 -0.77 -6.40 4.34
N LEU A 107 0.44 -6.32 3.80
CA LEU A 107 1.58 -5.68 4.46
C LEU A 107 2.09 -4.43 3.72
N GLY A 108 1.90 -4.34 2.40
CA GLY A 108 2.49 -3.30 1.55
C GLY A 108 2.08 -1.88 1.94
N PHE A 109 0.82 -1.69 2.34
CA PHE A 109 0.33 -0.38 2.78
C PHE A 109 1.11 0.17 3.99
N ARG A 110 1.60 -0.69 4.90
CA ARG A 110 2.38 -0.28 6.07
C ARG A 110 3.71 0.36 5.73
N SER A 111 4.22 0.14 4.53
CA SER A 111 5.48 0.75 4.08
C SER A 111 5.45 2.27 4.09
N ILE A 112 4.26 2.89 3.94
CA ILE A 112 4.10 4.35 3.99
C ILE A 112 4.51 4.94 5.34
N LEU A 113 4.45 4.16 6.43
CA LEU A 113 4.88 4.60 7.75
C LEU A 113 6.39 4.89 7.84
N ASN A 114 7.20 4.47 6.86
CA ASN A 114 8.57 4.93 6.72
C ASN A 114 8.69 6.44 6.46
N TRP A 115 7.65 7.01 5.87
CA TRP A 115 7.58 8.42 5.51
C TRP A 115 6.69 9.22 6.44
N ALA A 116 5.56 8.61 6.83
CA ALA A 116 4.40 9.30 7.33
C ALA A 116 4.49 9.64 8.82
N GLU A 117 4.21 10.89 9.15
CA GLU A 117 3.79 11.33 10.48
C GLU A 117 2.30 11.06 10.70
N SER A 118 1.49 11.22 9.64
CA SER A 118 0.08 10.89 9.66
C SER A 118 -0.41 10.40 8.29
N VAL A 119 -1.46 9.60 8.31
CA VAL A 119 -2.14 9.09 7.13
C VAL A 119 -3.62 9.28 7.30
N SER A 120 -4.28 9.98 6.37
CA SER A 120 -5.73 10.10 6.29
C SER A 120 -6.24 9.42 5.05
N ILE A 121 -7.21 8.52 5.20
CA ILE A 121 -7.90 7.82 4.12
C ILE A 121 -9.28 8.44 3.98
N TYR A 122 -9.60 8.93 2.78
CA TYR A 122 -10.94 9.39 2.42
C TYR A 122 -11.56 8.38 1.48
N SER A 123 -12.62 7.72 1.93
CA SER A 123 -13.32 6.70 1.16
C SER A 123 -14.70 6.42 1.75
N ALA A 124 -15.67 6.09 0.92
CA ALA A 124 -17.04 5.77 1.34
C ALA A 124 -17.70 6.85 2.23
N GLY A 125 -17.38 8.14 1.99
CA GLY A 125 -17.90 9.26 2.78
C GLY A 125 -17.29 9.42 4.17
N LEU A 126 -16.22 8.67 4.48
CA LEU A 126 -15.50 8.71 5.76
C LEU A 126 -14.09 9.28 5.58
N LYS A 127 -13.60 9.93 6.64
CA LYS A 127 -12.17 10.20 6.88
C LYS A 127 -11.70 9.30 8.00
N ILE A 128 -10.67 8.51 7.73
CA ILE A 128 -10.03 7.56 8.66
C ILE A 128 -8.59 8.03 8.84
N GLU A 129 -8.27 8.58 10.00
CA GLU A 129 -6.99 9.21 10.29
C GLU A 129 -6.16 8.38 11.26
N PHE A 130 -4.93 8.10 10.89
CA PHE A 130 -3.92 7.42 11.70
C PHE A 130 -2.76 8.38 11.96
N SER A 131 -2.44 8.61 13.21
CA SER A 131 -1.29 9.43 13.61
C SER A 131 -0.91 9.16 15.06
N ARG A 132 0.30 9.57 15.43
CA ARG A 132 0.75 9.58 16.82
C ARG A 132 -0.22 10.36 17.72
N LYS A 133 -0.69 11.53 17.28
CA LYS A 133 -1.63 12.37 18.02
C LYS A 133 -2.93 11.63 18.34
N VAL A 134 -3.45 10.86 17.39
CA VAL A 134 -4.65 10.02 17.61
C VAL A 134 -4.39 8.99 18.70
N LEU A 135 -3.22 8.35 18.71
CA LEU A 135 -2.88 7.39 19.78
C LEU A 135 -2.73 8.06 21.14
N GLU A 136 -2.21 9.28 21.22
CA GLU A 136 -2.11 10.06 22.47
C GLU A 136 -3.51 10.37 23.03
N GLU A 137 -4.49 10.67 22.16
CA GLU A 137 -5.88 10.85 22.57
C GLU A 137 -6.49 9.54 23.12
N TYR A 138 -6.26 8.39 22.46
CA TYR A 138 -6.70 7.09 22.98
C TYR A 138 -6.07 6.75 24.34
N LEU A 139 -4.80 7.05 24.55
CA LEU A 139 -4.13 6.85 25.84
C LEU A 139 -4.70 7.74 26.95
N ALA A 140 -5.16 8.95 26.60
CA ALA A 140 -5.78 9.86 27.56
C ALA A 140 -7.20 9.44 27.93
N ASP A 141 -7.98 8.92 26.98
CA ASP A 141 -9.43 8.78 27.13
C ASP A 141 -9.89 7.32 27.35
N GLN A 142 -9.38 6.37 26.57
CA GLN A 142 -9.91 5.01 26.50
C GLN A 142 -8.93 3.91 26.92
N LEU A 143 -7.62 4.18 26.81
CA LEU A 143 -6.53 3.31 27.27
C LEU A 143 -5.79 3.94 28.45
N THR A 144 -6.54 4.55 29.37
CA THR A 144 -6.01 5.38 30.48
C THR A 144 -5.05 4.63 31.39
N ASP A 145 -5.27 3.33 31.64
CA ASP A 145 -4.37 2.53 32.46
C ASP A 145 -3.00 2.36 31.79
N MET A 146 -3.00 2.13 30.48
CA MET A 146 -1.74 2.10 29.70
C MET A 146 -1.09 3.49 29.66
N GLY A 147 -1.87 4.56 29.47
CA GLY A 147 -1.37 5.93 29.48
C GLY A 147 -0.68 6.31 30.78
N LYS A 148 -1.30 5.99 31.95
CA LYS A 148 -0.71 6.23 33.27
C LYS A 148 0.57 5.43 33.53
N ASN A 149 0.68 4.24 32.94
CA ASN A 149 1.83 3.34 33.14
C ASN A 149 2.86 3.44 32.00
N LEU A 150 2.71 4.36 31.07
CA LEU A 150 3.51 4.43 29.84
C LEU A 150 5.01 4.46 30.10
N ASP A 151 5.48 5.23 31.08
CA ASP A 151 6.92 5.31 31.41
C ASP A 151 7.45 4.01 32.03
N VAL A 152 6.62 3.31 32.79
CA VAL A 152 6.97 1.98 33.34
C VAL A 152 7.06 0.96 32.22
N ILE A 153 6.11 0.98 31.27
CA ILE A 153 6.12 0.10 30.09
C ILE A 153 7.38 0.37 29.26
N ARG A 154 7.67 1.62 28.94
CA ARG A 154 8.87 2.02 28.19
C ARG A 154 10.14 1.49 28.82
N LYS A 155 10.29 1.68 30.14
CA LYS A 155 11.44 1.19 30.90
C LYS A 155 11.55 -0.34 30.86
N ASN A 156 10.45 -1.04 31.12
CA ASN A 156 10.43 -2.51 31.18
C ASN A 156 10.71 -3.17 29.80
N ARG A 157 10.31 -2.49 28.73
CA ARG A 157 10.46 -2.97 27.34
C ARG A 157 11.66 -2.34 26.62
N ASN A 158 12.48 -1.56 27.30
CA ASN A 158 13.64 -0.85 26.74
C ASN A 158 13.28 0.01 25.51
N LEU A 159 12.17 0.74 25.59
CA LEU A 159 11.68 1.64 24.54
C LEU A 159 12.15 3.08 24.82
N SER A 160 12.24 3.89 23.75
CA SER A 160 12.55 5.32 23.90
C SER A 160 11.44 6.07 24.64
N GLN A 161 11.78 7.23 25.23
CA GLN A 161 10.84 8.08 25.96
C GLN A 161 9.69 8.60 25.08
N GLU A 162 9.91 8.66 23.77
CA GLU A 162 8.91 9.12 22.82
C GLU A 162 8.04 7.98 22.25
N CYS A 163 8.39 6.72 22.49
CA CYS A 163 7.68 5.59 21.93
C CYS A 163 6.26 5.47 22.52
N ILE A 164 5.27 5.27 21.65
CA ILE A 164 3.94 4.79 22.01
C ILE A 164 3.86 3.33 21.55
N PRO A 165 3.78 2.35 22.48
CA PRO A 165 3.85 0.93 22.12
C PRO A 165 2.49 0.40 21.66
N ILE A 166 1.85 1.13 20.77
CA ILE A 166 0.61 0.78 20.06
C ILE A 166 0.88 0.97 18.58
N PRO A 167 0.48 0.05 17.69
CA PRO A 167 0.67 0.23 16.26
C PRO A 167 -0.08 1.48 15.76
N ILE A 168 0.57 2.30 14.93
CA ILE A 168 -0.02 3.55 14.41
C ILE A 168 -1.29 3.23 13.62
N LEU A 169 -1.25 2.20 12.76
CA LEU A 169 -2.41 1.77 11.99
C LEU A 169 -3.42 0.94 12.81
N GLY A 170 -3.19 0.76 14.10
CA GLY A 170 -4.04 -0.07 14.98
C GLY A 170 -5.33 0.60 15.44
N LEU A 171 -5.32 1.93 15.59
CA LEU A 171 -6.44 2.72 16.12
C LEU A 171 -6.58 4.04 15.36
N PRO A 172 -7.58 4.19 14.48
CA PRO A 172 -7.84 5.43 13.75
C PRO A 172 -8.79 6.35 14.51
N ARG A 173 -8.73 7.65 14.19
CA ARG A 173 -9.86 8.56 14.36
C ARG A 173 -10.77 8.44 13.13
N VAL A 174 -12.06 8.25 13.33
CA VAL A 174 -13.07 8.16 12.27
C VAL A 174 -13.95 9.40 12.32
N SER A 175 -14.25 9.96 11.17
CA SER A 175 -15.22 11.06 11.03
C SER A 175 -15.87 11.04 9.65
N THR A 176 -17.07 11.55 9.53
CA THR A 176 -17.71 11.78 8.22
C THR A 176 -17.00 12.94 7.52
N SER A 177 -16.58 12.73 6.30
CA SER A 177 -15.95 13.78 5.48
C SER A 177 -16.09 13.45 4.01
N LYS A 178 -16.24 14.50 3.19
CA LYS A 178 -16.25 14.39 1.74
C LYS A 178 -14.88 14.80 1.19
N TYR A 179 -14.44 14.11 0.16
CA TYR A 179 -13.27 14.45 -0.64
C TYR A 179 -13.69 14.40 -2.11
N ASP A 180 -13.24 15.37 -2.90
CA ASP A 180 -13.61 15.44 -4.32
C ASP A 180 -13.17 14.17 -5.06
N GLY A 181 -14.11 13.59 -5.84
CA GLY A 181 -13.89 12.32 -6.53
C GLY A 181 -14.06 11.08 -5.67
N CYS A 182 -14.33 11.20 -4.35
CA CYS A 182 -14.64 10.09 -3.48
C CYS A 182 -16.12 10.11 -3.09
N ASP A 183 -16.85 9.10 -3.50
CA ASP A 183 -18.26 8.88 -3.11
C ASP A 183 -18.42 7.59 -2.28
N GLU A 184 -19.66 7.14 -2.11
CA GLU A 184 -19.94 5.95 -1.31
C GLU A 184 -19.37 4.65 -1.90
N ASP A 185 -19.26 4.56 -3.22
CA ASP A 185 -18.92 3.32 -3.92
C ASP A 185 -17.58 3.42 -4.68
N LYS A 186 -17.15 4.64 -5.04
CA LYS A 186 -15.99 4.88 -5.88
C LYS A 186 -15.09 5.98 -5.28
N GLY A 187 -13.82 5.88 -5.63
CA GLY A 187 -12.80 6.83 -5.27
C GLY A 187 -12.21 6.60 -3.89
N CYS A 188 -10.91 6.78 -3.82
CA CYS A 188 -10.16 6.81 -2.58
C CYS A 188 -9.05 7.86 -2.67
N ALA A 189 -8.95 8.72 -1.66
CA ALA A 189 -7.82 9.62 -1.50
C ALA A 189 -7.05 9.29 -0.22
N LEU A 190 -5.73 9.27 -0.34
CA LEU A 190 -4.80 9.13 0.78
C LEU A 190 -4.04 10.45 0.91
N VAL A 191 -4.15 11.09 2.06
CA VAL A 191 -3.32 12.25 2.41
C VAL A 191 -2.27 11.79 3.40
N ILE A 192 -1.01 11.82 2.99
CA ILE A 192 0.15 11.38 3.75
C ILE A 192 0.96 12.61 4.11
N VAL A 193 0.96 13.00 5.39
CA VAL A 193 1.90 13.99 5.90
C VAL A 193 3.21 13.26 6.16
N TYR A 194 4.25 13.60 5.41
CA TYR A 194 5.54 12.93 5.51
C TYR A 194 6.56 13.73 6.33
N ASN A 195 7.50 13.04 6.96
CA ASN A 195 8.65 13.65 7.60
C ASN A 195 9.50 14.40 6.56
N LYS A 196 9.90 15.62 6.82
CA LYS A 196 10.63 16.48 5.87
C LYS A 196 11.90 15.84 5.31
N ASP A 197 12.60 15.03 6.10
CA ASP A 197 13.79 14.29 5.67
C ASP A 197 13.49 13.20 4.61
N LYS A 198 12.22 12.87 4.39
CA LYS A 198 11.75 11.88 3.39
C LYS A 198 11.32 12.48 2.06
N GLU A 199 11.22 13.80 1.96
CA GLU A 199 10.74 14.49 0.75
C GLU A 199 11.48 14.04 -0.52
N THR A 200 12.79 13.95 -0.46
CA THR A 200 13.60 13.51 -1.61
C THR A 200 13.26 12.07 -2.02
N ASP A 201 13.02 11.17 -1.08
CA ASP A 201 12.64 9.79 -1.38
C ASP A 201 11.23 9.71 -1.99
N VAL A 202 10.28 10.49 -1.46
CA VAL A 202 8.92 10.64 -2.03
C VAL A 202 8.99 11.11 -3.48
N ILE A 203 9.71 12.20 -3.73
CA ILE A 203 9.88 12.79 -5.07
C ILE A 203 10.52 11.78 -6.03
N ASN A 204 11.59 11.13 -5.62
CA ASN A 204 12.30 10.16 -6.45
C ASN A 204 11.42 8.97 -6.83
N GLN A 205 10.63 8.42 -5.89
CA GLN A 205 9.78 7.28 -6.18
C GLN A 205 8.62 7.63 -7.12
N VAL A 206 8.03 8.82 -7.00
CA VAL A 206 6.96 9.26 -7.92
C VAL A 206 7.54 9.57 -9.30
N ASN A 207 8.68 10.26 -9.38
CA ASN A 207 9.32 10.58 -10.66
C ASN A 207 9.86 9.34 -11.40
N ALA A 208 10.07 8.22 -10.70
CA ALA A 208 10.45 6.96 -11.31
C ALA A 208 9.31 6.25 -12.06
N ILE A 209 8.06 6.75 -11.94
CA ILE A 209 6.92 6.20 -12.67
C ILE A 209 7.05 6.58 -14.15
N ASP A 210 6.99 5.59 -15.01
CA ASP A 210 6.93 5.72 -16.45
C ASP A 210 5.85 4.79 -17.04
N GLU A 211 5.63 4.85 -18.33
CA GLU A 211 4.67 3.99 -19.01
C GLU A 211 4.98 2.50 -18.84
N ARG A 212 6.28 2.13 -18.87
CA ARG A 212 6.71 0.72 -18.72
C ARG A 212 6.39 0.18 -17.33
N THR A 213 6.45 1.03 -16.30
CA THR A 213 6.07 0.68 -14.92
C THR A 213 4.64 0.17 -14.85
N LEU A 214 3.74 0.69 -15.70
CA LEU A 214 2.31 0.45 -15.68
C LEU A 214 1.85 -0.62 -16.69
N LEU A 215 2.70 -1.01 -17.63
CA LEU A 215 2.34 -1.79 -18.82
C LEU A 215 1.65 -3.12 -18.50
N PHE A 216 2.08 -3.80 -17.44
CA PHE A 216 1.53 -5.11 -17.07
C PHE A 216 0.39 -5.05 -16.05
N LEU A 217 -0.02 -3.84 -15.61
CA LEU A 217 -1.17 -3.66 -14.75
C LEU A 217 -2.47 -3.98 -15.48
N GLN A 218 -3.50 -4.34 -14.71
CA GLN A 218 -4.76 -4.84 -15.27
C GLN A 218 -5.71 -3.70 -15.66
N HIS A 219 -5.81 -2.67 -14.81
CA HIS A 219 -6.85 -1.65 -14.89
C HIS A 219 -6.32 -0.24 -15.12
N ILE A 220 -5.19 0.13 -14.50
CA ILE A 220 -4.64 1.50 -14.58
C ILE A 220 -4.24 1.83 -16.02
N GLN A 221 -4.76 2.95 -16.51
CA GLN A 221 -4.51 3.48 -17.84
C GLN A 221 -3.81 4.84 -17.81
N ASN A 222 -4.13 5.68 -16.82
CA ASN A 222 -3.62 7.03 -16.74
C ASN A 222 -3.10 7.37 -15.33
N VAL A 223 -1.98 8.09 -15.29
CA VAL A 223 -1.40 8.65 -14.07
C VAL A 223 -1.17 10.13 -14.27
N GLU A 224 -1.64 10.94 -13.33
CA GLU A 224 -1.36 12.37 -13.27
C GLU A 224 -0.41 12.64 -12.09
N ILE A 225 0.63 13.43 -12.31
CA ILE A 225 1.65 13.78 -11.33
C ILE A 225 1.74 15.31 -11.26
N VAL A 226 1.45 15.90 -10.10
CA VAL A 226 1.32 17.35 -9.92
C VAL A 226 2.25 17.83 -8.80
N GLY A 227 3.02 18.90 -9.07
CA GLY A 227 3.84 19.58 -8.06
C GLY A 227 5.19 18.94 -7.77
N PHE A 228 5.64 17.98 -8.58
CA PHE A 228 6.91 17.27 -8.37
C PHE A 228 8.11 17.88 -9.11
N SER A 229 7.87 18.84 -9.98
CA SER A 229 8.92 19.53 -10.74
C SER A 229 8.46 20.96 -11.08
N ASP A 230 9.34 21.93 -10.89
CA ASP A 230 9.08 23.32 -11.30
C ASP A 230 9.06 23.47 -12.82
N ALA A 231 9.84 22.65 -13.53
CA ALA A 231 9.94 22.67 -14.98
C ALA A 231 8.70 22.07 -15.66
N GLU A 232 8.09 21.07 -15.03
CA GLU A 232 6.87 20.39 -15.49
C GLU A 232 5.91 20.23 -14.30
N PRO A 233 5.12 21.27 -13.97
CA PRO A 233 4.24 21.26 -12.80
C PRO A 233 3.18 20.16 -12.83
N THR A 234 2.78 19.72 -14.04
CA THR A 234 1.86 18.61 -14.25
C THR A 234 2.39 17.70 -15.34
N LYS A 235 2.63 16.44 -15.00
CA LYS A 235 3.04 15.38 -15.92
C LYS A 235 1.91 14.34 -16.01
N SER A 236 1.52 13.98 -17.24
CA SER A 236 0.55 12.92 -17.48
C SER A 236 1.22 11.74 -18.17
N ILE A 237 0.94 10.52 -17.68
CA ILE A 237 1.42 9.28 -18.24
C ILE A 237 0.21 8.45 -18.63
N SER A 238 0.10 8.10 -19.92
CA SER A 238 -0.90 7.18 -20.43
C SER A 238 -0.23 5.89 -20.90
N VAL A 239 -0.89 4.75 -20.69
CA VAL A 239 -0.36 3.45 -21.07
C VAL A 239 -0.85 3.12 -22.47
N HIS A 240 0.06 3.13 -23.45
CA HIS A 240 -0.20 2.83 -24.86
C HIS A 240 0.11 1.35 -25.16
N LYS A 241 -0.75 0.43 -24.68
CA LYS A 241 -0.55 -1.02 -24.89
C LYS A 241 -0.54 -1.41 -26.36
N ASP A 242 -1.14 -0.60 -27.24
CA ASP A 242 -1.13 -0.75 -28.69
C ASP A 242 0.22 -0.49 -29.34
N GLU A 243 1.17 0.16 -28.66
CA GLU A 243 2.56 0.30 -29.10
C GLU A 243 3.44 -0.92 -28.81
N TRP A 244 2.86 -1.93 -28.13
CA TRP A 244 3.53 -3.14 -27.71
C TRP A 244 2.85 -4.38 -28.27
N GLU A 245 3.62 -5.33 -28.78
CA GLU A 245 3.13 -6.68 -29.06
C GLU A 245 3.23 -7.51 -27.76
N ILE A 246 2.07 -7.76 -27.12
CA ILE A 246 2.03 -8.44 -25.83
C ILE A 246 1.53 -9.87 -26.01
N HIS A 247 2.38 -10.83 -25.68
CA HIS A 247 2.05 -12.26 -25.61
C HIS A 247 1.90 -12.68 -24.18
N SER A 248 0.88 -13.47 -23.88
CA SER A 248 0.61 -13.99 -22.53
C SER A 248 0.38 -15.49 -22.57
N LYS A 249 0.95 -16.18 -21.60
CA LYS A 249 0.71 -17.60 -21.33
C LYS A 249 0.41 -17.78 -19.85
N ASP A 250 -0.70 -18.45 -19.54
CA ASP A 250 -1.06 -18.83 -18.18
C ASP A 250 -1.23 -20.35 -18.10
N GLU A 251 -0.69 -20.94 -17.05
CA GLU A 251 -0.77 -22.39 -16.80
C GLU A 251 -0.89 -22.67 -15.31
N GLU A 252 -1.40 -23.84 -14.95
CA GLU A 252 -1.36 -24.33 -13.58
C GLU A 252 0.05 -24.82 -13.24
N LEU A 253 0.52 -24.52 -12.01
CA LEU A 253 1.76 -25.11 -11.51
C LEU A 253 1.58 -26.62 -11.37
N GLU A 254 2.64 -27.37 -11.67
CA GLU A 254 2.67 -28.81 -11.43
C GLU A 254 2.38 -29.14 -9.95
N ASP A 255 1.73 -30.28 -9.68
CA ASP A 255 1.28 -30.68 -8.34
C ASP A 255 2.41 -30.66 -7.28
N LYS A 256 3.66 -30.90 -7.68
CA LYS A 256 4.82 -30.85 -6.76
C LYS A 256 5.11 -29.45 -6.18
N TYR A 257 4.66 -28.37 -6.87
CA TYR A 257 4.81 -26.98 -6.44
C TYR A 257 3.52 -26.38 -5.88
N GLN A 258 2.44 -27.17 -5.81
CA GLN A 258 1.18 -26.73 -5.22
C GLN A 258 1.25 -26.73 -3.69
N ASP A 259 0.62 -25.74 -3.06
CA ASP A 259 0.46 -25.71 -1.61
C ASP A 259 -0.62 -26.70 -1.19
N LYS A 260 -0.21 -27.78 -0.51
CA LYS A 260 -1.11 -28.85 -0.04
C LYS A 260 -2.17 -28.36 0.96
N ASN A 261 -1.97 -27.20 1.56
CA ASN A 261 -2.91 -26.61 2.51
C ASN A 261 -3.94 -25.70 1.86
N LYS A 262 -3.81 -25.40 0.56
CA LYS A 262 -4.73 -24.57 -0.19
C LYS A 262 -5.59 -25.39 -1.13
N ARG A 263 -6.90 -25.05 -1.20
CA ARG A 263 -7.84 -25.72 -2.11
C ARG A 263 -7.68 -25.27 -3.55
N GLU A 264 -7.30 -23.99 -3.76
CA GLU A 264 -7.11 -23.42 -5.10
C GLU A 264 -5.72 -23.76 -5.62
N LYS A 265 -5.67 -24.28 -6.84
CA LYS A 265 -4.41 -24.52 -7.54
C LYS A 265 -3.75 -23.19 -7.92
N ARG A 266 -2.46 -23.08 -7.60
CA ARG A 266 -1.66 -21.95 -8.03
C ARG A 266 -1.49 -21.99 -9.56
N LYS A 267 -1.68 -20.82 -10.18
CA LYS A 267 -1.38 -20.57 -11.58
C LYS A 267 -0.18 -19.65 -11.67
N TYR A 268 0.54 -19.75 -12.77
CA TYR A 268 1.55 -18.76 -13.13
C TYR A 268 1.17 -18.10 -14.45
N ILE A 269 1.54 -16.84 -14.58
CA ILE A 269 1.34 -16.05 -15.79
C ILE A 269 2.73 -15.55 -16.22
N VAL A 270 3.06 -15.78 -17.49
CA VAL A 270 4.23 -15.18 -18.13
C VAL A 270 3.74 -14.29 -19.26
N LYS A 271 4.20 -13.05 -19.30
CA LYS A 271 3.94 -12.12 -20.40
C LYS A 271 5.26 -11.59 -20.93
N ILE A 272 5.34 -11.45 -22.24
CA ILE A 272 6.41 -10.69 -22.91
C ILE A 272 5.77 -9.52 -23.63
N ALA A 273 6.44 -8.37 -23.58
CA ALA A 273 6.00 -7.18 -24.32
C ALA A 273 7.16 -6.70 -25.20
N ILE A 274 6.93 -6.74 -26.49
CA ILE A 274 7.90 -6.38 -27.54
C ILE A 274 7.47 -5.02 -28.08
N PRO A 275 8.32 -3.97 -28.05
CA PRO A 275 7.95 -2.68 -28.62
C PRO A 275 7.84 -2.80 -30.15
N GLN A 276 6.80 -2.19 -30.76
CA GLN A 276 6.62 -2.22 -32.21
C GLN A 276 7.73 -1.48 -32.98
N ASN A 277 8.39 -0.52 -32.35
CA ASN A 277 9.41 0.32 -32.97
C ASN A 277 10.85 -0.18 -32.73
N GLY A 278 11.07 -1.48 -32.69
CA GLY A 278 12.39 -2.09 -32.55
C GLY A 278 12.51 -2.99 -31.32
N LEU A 279 13.73 -3.35 -30.97
CA LEU A 279 14.03 -4.19 -29.81
C LEU A 279 14.59 -3.33 -28.67
N LEU A 280 14.36 -3.75 -27.43
CA LEU A 280 14.96 -3.09 -26.28
C LEU A 280 16.45 -3.38 -26.22
N GLU A 281 17.23 -2.35 -25.86
CA GLU A 281 18.64 -2.47 -25.59
C GLU A 281 18.91 -2.37 -24.08
N GLY A 282 19.91 -3.13 -23.60
CA GLY A 282 20.34 -3.09 -22.21
C GLY A 282 19.53 -3.98 -21.26
N ASN A 283 19.58 -3.64 -19.96
CA ASN A 283 18.92 -4.38 -18.92
C ASN A 283 17.57 -3.76 -18.56
N SER A 284 16.53 -4.60 -18.50
CA SER A 284 15.21 -4.23 -18.02
C SER A 284 14.91 -4.89 -16.68
N PRO A 285 14.03 -4.34 -15.83
CA PRO A 285 13.58 -5.06 -14.65
C PRO A 285 12.75 -6.29 -15.04
N LEU A 286 12.80 -7.33 -14.21
CA LEU A 286 11.78 -8.38 -14.21
C LEU A 286 10.52 -7.81 -13.59
N TYR A 287 9.38 -7.99 -14.24
CA TYR A 287 8.09 -7.54 -13.74
C TYR A 287 7.34 -8.68 -13.04
N ASN A 288 6.75 -8.38 -11.89
CA ASN A 288 5.64 -9.14 -11.31
C ASN A 288 4.48 -8.15 -11.14
N TYR A 289 3.77 -7.86 -12.25
CA TYR A 289 2.90 -6.74 -12.54
C TYR A 289 3.66 -5.39 -12.50
N LEU A 290 4.36 -5.10 -11.43
CA LEU A 290 5.23 -3.93 -11.23
C LEU A 290 6.71 -4.34 -11.30
N PRO A 291 7.62 -3.39 -11.57
CA PRO A 291 9.04 -3.71 -11.69
C PRO A 291 9.63 -4.18 -10.36
N SER A 292 10.48 -5.20 -10.41
CA SER A 292 11.34 -5.63 -9.31
C SER A 292 12.75 -5.02 -9.45
N LYS A 293 13.63 -5.29 -8.49
CA LYS A 293 15.07 -4.92 -8.63
C LYS A 293 15.87 -5.92 -9.44
N GLU A 294 15.29 -7.10 -9.73
CA GLU A 294 15.92 -8.06 -10.63
C GLU A 294 16.03 -7.50 -12.04
N LYS A 295 17.19 -7.68 -12.64
CA LYS A 295 17.49 -7.22 -14.01
C LYS A 295 17.64 -8.40 -14.95
N VAL A 296 16.98 -8.30 -16.09
CA VAL A 296 17.08 -9.27 -17.18
C VAL A 296 17.63 -8.57 -18.44
N HIS A 297 18.49 -9.24 -19.17
CA HIS A 297 19.04 -8.75 -20.43
C HIS A 297 18.30 -9.43 -21.58
N LEU A 298 17.14 -8.89 -21.91
CA LEU A 298 16.26 -9.41 -22.98
C LEU A 298 15.84 -8.25 -23.89
N PRO A 299 15.64 -8.51 -25.20
CA PRO A 299 15.21 -7.48 -26.15
C PRO A 299 13.73 -7.10 -26.04
N PHE A 300 13.08 -7.50 -24.95
CA PHE A 300 11.67 -7.26 -24.61
C PHE A 300 11.50 -7.17 -23.10
N LEU A 301 10.36 -6.66 -22.63
CA LEU A 301 10.00 -6.68 -21.21
C LEU A 301 9.40 -8.05 -20.85
N LEU A 302 9.82 -8.57 -19.69
CA LEU A 302 9.36 -9.85 -19.17
C LEU A 302 8.56 -9.65 -17.87
N HIS A 303 7.33 -10.14 -17.86
CA HIS A 303 6.51 -10.32 -16.66
C HIS A 303 6.42 -11.81 -16.34
N ALA A 304 6.56 -12.14 -15.06
CA ALA A 304 6.26 -13.48 -14.55
C ALA A 304 5.72 -13.38 -13.11
N THR A 305 4.69 -14.16 -12.80
CA THR A 305 4.17 -14.30 -11.43
C THR A 305 5.08 -15.20 -10.61
N VAL A 306 6.26 -14.69 -10.28
CA VAL A 306 7.26 -15.39 -9.44
C VAL A 306 7.04 -15.10 -7.96
N GLU A 307 7.47 -16.00 -7.09
CA GLU A 307 7.52 -15.69 -5.66
C GLU A 307 8.65 -14.68 -5.40
N LEU A 308 8.25 -13.51 -4.95
CA LEU A 308 9.19 -12.47 -4.50
C LEU A 308 9.36 -12.56 -2.98
N ASN A 309 10.52 -12.12 -2.50
CA ASN A 309 10.78 -11.94 -1.07
C ASN A 309 9.74 -10.99 -0.42
N SER A 310 9.78 -10.83 0.89
CA SER A 310 8.83 -9.95 1.62
C SER A 310 8.84 -8.53 1.11
N SER A 311 9.99 -7.99 0.74
CA SER A 311 10.13 -6.64 0.16
C SER A 311 9.70 -6.54 -1.31
N ARG A 312 9.37 -7.66 -1.97
CA ARG A 312 9.03 -7.75 -3.41
C ARG A 312 10.10 -7.18 -4.36
N ASN A 313 11.31 -7.07 -3.89
CA ASN A 313 12.43 -6.55 -4.68
C ASN A 313 13.15 -7.65 -5.44
N HIS A 314 13.23 -8.86 -4.87
CA HIS A 314 14.00 -9.98 -5.39
C HIS A 314 13.16 -11.26 -5.45
N VAL A 315 13.50 -12.14 -6.39
CA VAL A 315 12.92 -13.48 -6.49
C VAL A 315 13.43 -14.32 -5.32
N ASN A 316 12.55 -15.11 -4.69
CA ASN A 316 12.97 -16.12 -3.72
C ASN A 316 13.72 -17.23 -4.43
N GLU A 317 14.88 -17.62 -3.89
CA GLU A 317 15.66 -18.78 -4.35
C GLU A 317 14.98 -20.10 -4.00
#